data_dd08e1d431dc3e441ea7128b49d4cf9b
#
_entry.id   dd08e1d431dc3e441ea7128b49d4cf9b
#
_cell.length_a   1.000
_cell.length_b   1.000
_cell.length_c   1.000
_cell.angle_alpha   90.00
_cell.angle_beta   90.00
_cell.angle_gamma   90.00
#
_symmetry.space_group_name_H-M   'P 1'
#
loop_
_entity.id
_entity.type
_entity.pdbx_description
1 polymer ?
#
loop_
_entity_poly.entity_id
_entity_poly.type
_entity_poly.pdbx_seq_one_letter_code
_entity_poly.pdbx_strand_id
1 'polypeptide(L)'
;MVGNHWPVLGSGHLPGRTDTGLLAGPGAPPSPGAVLTAQHPAPRPAQPPGGNKILVVLLVPLFMSLMSVSVVNVALPAIESGLNASAADLQWVLAGYALSFGVVLVAAGRAGDLWGRKPLFIAGILVFTVGSLASGLSVDPLMLNLSRVVTGLGSGLLNPQIIGIIQNVFHGRERGRAYGLFGTVVGLGVAIGPTLGGVILGALGPEWGWRTTFLINVPFGVLSAVLAAVWLRPPARVRSEEARRNLGALDPIGAVLLAAAVACLMIPFIMPGTWLLLAAAAVLLAAWWWWEQRMKRRFPATGRAPMVDPDLFRIPSFSYSTVATAFLLGAMPGLWAVQAIVTQQGLGYSALAAGMTSLPTALAVMVLSPWIGSHVHRRGPLFVVVGAVLALGAVALSMVAFHQIALGAWPYWTLALCLFPFGPAQALLMTSSQVLTMHEVPPRAAGAAGGVSQTAQRVLTATGLAAVTGAFYASLAASGTGAAPGGADVSAADAAAVAVSYGEAADTALLVVMGLLTVTLLAGVLDYIRRYRGGTLILED
;
A
#
# COMPACT_ATOMS: atom_id res chain seq x y z
N MET A 1 7.54 -38.44 -4.23
CA MET A 1 8.66 -38.83 -3.36
C MET A 1 9.92 -38.14 -3.89
N VAL A 2 10.30 -37.00 -3.37
CA VAL A 2 11.67 -36.43 -3.47
C VAL A 2 11.87 -35.63 -2.19
N GLY A 3 12.79 -36.10 -1.36
CA GLY A 3 13.07 -35.53 -0.05
C GLY A 3 13.91 -34.26 -0.14
N ASN A 4 13.52 -33.25 0.61
CA ASN A 4 14.28 -32.02 0.82
C ASN A 4 15.32 -32.25 1.92
N HIS A 5 16.59 -32.48 1.54
CA HIS A 5 17.72 -32.42 2.47
C HIS A 5 18.33 -31.02 2.48
N TRP A 6 18.27 -30.37 3.63
CA TRP A 6 19.10 -29.21 3.95
C TRP A 6 20.34 -29.67 4.71
N PRO A 7 21.56 -29.23 4.40
CA PRO A 7 22.74 -29.60 5.17
C PRO A 7 22.79 -28.85 6.50
N VAL A 8 22.78 -29.61 7.59
CA VAL A 8 23.11 -29.15 8.94
C VAL A 8 24.62 -29.09 9.05
N LEU A 9 25.20 -27.92 9.32
CA LEU A 9 26.61 -27.74 9.62
C LEU A 9 26.88 -28.14 11.07
N GLY A 10 27.93 -28.96 11.22
CA GLY A 10 28.30 -29.73 12.36
C GLY A 10 28.55 -28.96 13.66
N SER A 11 28.22 -29.63 14.74
CA SER A 11 28.67 -29.34 16.09
C SER A 11 30.03 -30.03 16.36
N GLY A 12 31.03 -29.24 16.78
CA GLY A 12 32.36 -29.72 17.15
C GLY A 12 32.32 -30.63 18.39
N HIS A 13 33.08 -31.67 18.31
CA HIS A 13 33.39 -32.57 19.42
C HIS A 13 34.22 -31.88 20.51
N LEU A 14 33.86 -32.15 21.77
CA LEU A 14 34.79 -32.14 22.91
C LEU A 14 34.92 -33.57 23.48
N PRO A 15 36.10 -34.04 23.85
CA PRO A 15 36.35 -35.38 24.32
C PRO A 15 36.25 -35.54 25.83
N GLY A 16 35.81 -36.69 26.26
CA GLY A 16 36.30 -37.35 27.46
C GLY A 16 35.46 -37.28 28.73
N ARG A 17 34.74 -38.37 29.02
CA ARG A 17 34.81 -39.03 30.34
C ARG A 17 34.29 -40.46 30.24
N THR A 18 35.17 -41.39 30.57
CA THR A 18 34.93 -42.79 30.87
C THR A 18 34.14 -42.93 32.16
N ASP A 19 33.10 -43.81 32.17
CA ASP A 19 32.96 -44.77 33.28
C ASP A 19 31.94 -45.88 32.96
N THR A 20 32.47 -47.03 32.99
CA THR A 20 32.05 -48.35 33.49
C THR A 20 30.56 -48.69 33.56
N GLY A 21 30.30 -49.76 32.90
CA GLY A 21 29.25 -50.70 32.78
C GLY A 21 28.40 -51.09 34.00
N LEU A 22 27.21 -51.58 33.64
CA LEU A 22 26.58 -52.73 34.30
C LEU A 22 25.44 -53.23 33.38
N LEU A 23 25.50 -54.52 33.11
CA LEU A 23 24.57 -55.33 32.38
C LEU A 23 23.23 -55.39 33.12
N ALA A 24 22.09 -55.15 32.43
CA ALA A 24 20.77 -55.59 32.89
C ALA A 24 19.98 -56.15 31.70
N GLY A 25 19.43 -57.31 31.91
CA GLY A 25 18.83 -58.21 30.95
C GLY A 25 17.47 -57.80 30.37
N PRO A 26 16.95 -58.57 29.43
CA PRO A 26 15.72 -58.25 28.67
C PRO A 26 14.47 -58.69 29.43
N GLY A 27 13.43 -57.80 29.46
CA GLY A 27 12.08 -58.24 29.75
C GLY A 27 11.33 -57.51 30.86
N ALA A 28 10.65 -56.41 30.50
CA ALA A 28 9.40 -56.05 31.18
C ALA A 28 8.52 -55.26 30.19
N PRO A 29 7.19 -55.59 30.07
CA PRO A 29 6.27 -54.84 29.23
C PRO A 29 6.03 -53.45 29.81
N PRO A 30 5.78 -52.39 28.98
CA PRO A 30 5.47 -51.08 29.50
C PRO A 30 4.12 -51.07 30.19
N SER A 31 4.10 -50.57 31.42
CA SER A 31 2.89 -50.37 32.22
C SER A 31 1.90 -49.40 31.54
N PRO A 32 0.57 -49.70 31.55
CA PRO A 32 -0.45 -48.76 31.05
C PRO A 32 -0.69 -47.69 32.08
N GLY A 33 -0.04 -46.55 31.93
CA GLY A 33 -0.14 -45.41 32.88
C GLY A 33 0.77 -44.25 32.57
N ALA A 34 1.29 -44.11 31.33
CA ALA A 34 1.93 -42.87 30.90
C ALA A 34 0.83 -41.79 30.81
N VAL A 35 0.63 -41.11 31.96
CA VAL A 35 -0.07 -39.83 32.03
C VAL A 35 0.50 -38.96 30.92
N LEU A 36 -0.35 -38.62 29.94
CA LEU A 36 -0.11 -37.54 29.01
C LEU A 36 0.17 -36.30 29.86
N THR A 37 1.44 -36.04 30.13
CA THR A 37 1.87 -34.74 30.64
C THR A 37 1.39 -33.73 29.61
N ALA A 38 0.32 -33.02 29.95
CA ALA A 38 -0.15 -31.88 29.20
C ALA A 38 1.07 -31.00 28.97
N GLN A 39 1.53 -30.96 27.72
CA GLN A 39 2.54 -29.99 27.32
C GLN A 39 1.94 -28.65 27.65
N HIS A 40 2.46 -28.01 28.69
CA HIS A 40 2.15 -26.62 28.98
C HIS A 40 2.38 -25.85 27.68
N PRO A 41 1.38 -25.12 27.15
CA PRO A 41 1.60 -24.28 25.99
C PRO A 41 2.78 -23.38 26.34
N ALA A 42 3.79 -23.35 25.45
CA ALA A 42 4.95 -22.51 25.61
C ALA A 42 4.50 -21.09 26.00
N PRO A 43 5.17 -20.44 26.96
CA PRO A 43 4.75 -19.12 27.44
C PRO A 43 4.63 -18.21 26.22
N ARG A 44 3.44 -17.60 26.06
CA ARG A 44 3.17 -16.65 24.97
C ARG A 44 4.30 -15.64 24.96
N PRO A 45 4.93 -15.35 23.82
CA PRO A 45 5.97 -14.33 23.76
C PRO A 45 5.36 -13.05 24.31
N ALA A 46 5.96 -12.54 25.38
CA ALA A 46 5.49 -11.33 26.06
C ALA A 46 5.51 -10.18 25.06
N GLN A 47 4.52 -9.29 25.16
CA GLN A 47 4.50 -8.06 24.36
C GLN A 47 5.88 -7.42 24.36
N PRO A 48 6.42 -6.99 23.21
CA PRO A 48 7.68 -6.27 23.22
C PRO A 48 7.50 -5.04 24.12
N PRO A 49 8.34 -4.84 25.12
CA PRO A 49 8.20 -3.70 26.03
C PRO A 49 8.22 -2.41 25.19
N GLY A 50 7.10 -1.68 25.18
CA GLY A 50 6.93 -0.46 24.37
C GLY A 50 6.30 -0.67 23.00
N GLY A 51 5.63 -1.78 22.69
CA GLY A 51 5.01 -2.05 21.40
C GLY A 51 4.12 -0.91 20.88
N ASN A 52 3.30 -0.28 21.72
CA ASN A 52 2.48 0.88 21.34
C ASN A 52 3.35 2.10 20.94
N LYS A 53 4.48 2.33 21.61
CA LYS A 53 5.41 3.43 21.25
C LYS A 53 6.02 3.19 19.87
N ILE A 54 6.38 1.95 19.56
CA ILE A 54 6.91 1.57 18.26
C ILE A 54 5.85 1.82 17.18
N LEU A 55 4.60 1.42 17.40
CA LEU A 55 3.51 1.66 16.45
C LEU A 55 3.28 3.16 16.18
N VAL A 56 3.26 4.00 17.20
CA VAL A 56 3.14 5.45 17.04
C VAL A 56 4.27 6.00 16.15
N VAL A 57 5.52 5.61 16.43
CA VAL A 57 6.69 6.04 15.65
C VAL A 57 6.59 5.63 14.19
N LEU A 58 6.03 4.45 13.90
CA LEU A 58 5.90 3.95 12.53
C LEU A 58 4.71 4.57 11.80
N LEU A 59 3.59 4.74 12.50
CA LEU A 59 2.32 5.12 11.87
C LEU A 59 2.19 6.64 11.63
N VAL A 60 2.85 7.49 12.42
CA VAL A 60 2.84 8.94 12.20
C VAL A 60 3.50 9.31 10.87
N PRO A 61 4.73 8.88 10.52
CA PRO A 61 5.30 9.15 9.22
C PRO A 61 4.53 8.52 8.05
N LEU A 62 3.91 7.35 8.27
CA LEU A 62 3.01 6.75 7.28
C LEU A 62 1.83 7.67 6.99
N PHE A 63 1.16 8.17 8.03
CA PHE A 63 0.05 9.11 7.90
C PHE A 63 0.46 10.37 7.13
N MET A 64 1.59 10.97 7.49
CA MET A 64 2.14 12.14 6.81
C MET A 64 2.40 11.89 5.33
N SER A 65 3.01 10.75 4.99
CA SER A 65 3.30 10.35 3.62
C SER A 65 2.02 10.22 2.77
N LEU A 66 0.94 9.68 3.34
CA LEU A 66 -0.34 9.50 2.66
C LEU A 66 -1.13 10.81 2.57
N MET A 67 -1.15 11.58 3.65
CA MET A 67 -1.79 12.88 3.70
C MET A 67 -1.13 13.85 2.70
N SER A 68 0.20 13.81 2.56
CA SER A 68 0.94 14.64 1.60
C SER A 68 0.56 14.39 0.13
N VAL A 69 -0.05 13.25 -0.19
CA VAL A 69 -0.62 12.99 -1.53
C VAL A 69 -2.01 13.61 -1.66
N SER A 70 -2.86 13.41 -0.66
CA SER A 70 -4.29 13.76 -0.76
C SER A 70 -4.55 15.24 -0.53
N VAL A 71 -3.81 15.89 0.38
CA VAL A 71 -3.92 17.33 0.71
C VAL A 71 -3.61 18.21 -0.50
N VAL A 72 -2.59 17.82 -1.29
CA VAL A 72 -2.11 18.61 -2.43
C VAL A 72 -3.17 18.78 -3.51
N ASN A 73 -4.05 17.82 -3.71
CA ASN A 73 -5.11 17.91 -4.72
C ASN A 73 -6.02 19.13 -4.51
N VAL A 74 -6.29 19.50 -3.26
CA VAL A 74 -7.11 20.66 -2.92
C VAL A 74 -6.30 21.97 -3.06
N ALA A 75 -4.98 21.90 -2.92
CA ALA A 75 -4.09 23.05 -3.01
C ALA A 75 -3.69 23.42 -4.46
N LEU A 76 -3.96 22.56 -5.46
CA LEU A 76 -3.52 22.79 -6.84
C LEU A 76 -3.94 24.17 -7.41
N PRO A 77 -5.19 24.65 -7.27
CA PRO A 77 -5.56 25.97 -7.81
C PRO A 77 -4.80 27.12 -7.14
N ALA A 78 -4.52 26.99 -5.83
CA ALA A 78 -3.74 28.00 -5.10
C ALA A 78 -2.25 27.96 -5.48
N ILE A 79 -1.70 26.80 -5.81
CA ILE A 79 -0.35 26.63 -6.34
C ILE A 79 -0.27 27.24 -7.74
N GLU A 80 -1.26 26.97 -8.61
CA GLU A 80 -1.35 27.54 -9.95
C GLU A 80 -1.26 29.06 -9.92
N SER A 81 -2.13 29.71 -9.16
CA SER A 81 -2.16 31.17 -9.03
C SER A 81 -0.94 31.73 -8.30
N GLY A 82 -0.44 31.05 -7.26
CA GLY A 82 0.66 31.53 -6.41
C GLY A 82 2.05 31.41 -7.04
N LEU A 83 2.27 30.45 -7.95
CA LEU A 83 3.55 30.26 -8.64
C LEU A 83 3.48 30.50 -10.14
N ASN A 84 2.33 30.93 -10.70
CA ASN A 84 2.06 30.98 -12.14
C ASN A 84 2.40 29.66 -12.84
N ALA A 85 2.02 28.55 -12.21
CA ALA A 85 2.34 27.22 -12.66
C ALA A 85 1.46 26.82 -13.86
N SER A 86 2.05 26.20 -14.87
CA SER A 86 1.31 25.62 -15.98
C SER A 86 0.59 24.33 -15.56
N ALA A 87 -0.39 23.89 -16.36
CA ALA A 87 -1.05 22.60 -16.14
C ALA A 87 -0.06 21.41 -16.12
N ALA A 88 1.01 21.49 -16.91
CA ALA A 88 2.08 20.50 -16.90
C ALA A 88 2.87 20.51 -15.59
N ASP A 89 3.16 21.69 -15.04
CA ASP A 89 3.84 21.81 -13.75
C ASP A 89 3.00 21.23 -12.63
N LEU A 90 1.69 21.52 -12.59
CA LEU A 90 0.76 20.96 -11.60
C LEU A 90 0.66 19.43 -11.67
N GLN A 91 0.71 18.89 -12.89
CA GLN A 91 0.74 17.45 -13.09
C GLN A 91 2.03 16.84 -12.51
N TRP A 92 3.18 17.52 -12.66
CA TRP A 92 4.44 17.07 -12.08
C TRP A 92 4.49 17.20 -10.56
N VAL A 93 3.80 18.16 -9.95
CA VAL A 93 3.66 18.24 -8.47
C VAL A 93 3.10 16.94 -7.89
N LEU A 94 2.13 16.29 -8.56
CA LEU A 94 1.56 15.03 -8.14
C LEU A 94 2.41 13.84 -8.59
N ALA A 95 2.74 13.83 -9.87
CA ALA A 95 3.41 12.73 -10.55
C ALA A 95 4.85 12.53 -10.09
N GLY A 96 5.60 13.61 -9.90
CA GLY A 96 6.99 13.57 -9.44
C GLY A 96 7.15 12.88 -8.10
N TYR A 97 6.23 13.15 -7.17
CA TYR A 97 6.15 12.44 -5.89
C TYR A 97 5.83 10.94 -6.08
N ALA A 98 4.76 10.63 -6.82
CA ALA A 98 4.29 9.25 -6.98
C ALA A 98 5.33 8.38 -7.70
N LEU A 99 5.98 8.92 -8.73
CA LEU A 99 7.00 8.26 -9.52
C LEU A 99 8.26 7.97 -8.68
N SER A 100 8.82 9.00 -8.04
CA SER A 100 10.02 8.86 -7.22
C SER A 100 9.80 7.93 -6.03
N PHE A 101 8.61 7.98 -5.43
CA PHE A 101 8.17 7.04 -4.40
C PHE A 101 8.18 5.59 -4.92
N GLY A 102 7.50 5.33 -6.05
CA GLY A 102 7.38 3.98 -6.61
C GLY A 102 8.72 3.35 -7.03
N VAL A 103 9.57 4.16 -7.65
CA VAL A 103 10.87 3.74 -8.20
C VAL A 103 11.83 3.25 -7.11
N VAL A 104 11.83 3.87 -5.93
CA VAL A 104 12.84 3.56 -4.89
C VAL A 104 12.40 2.47 -3.90
N LEU A 105 11.13 2.10 -3.87
CA LEU A 105 10.54 1.21 -2.85
C LEU A 105 11.28 -0.12 -2.67
N VAL A 106 11.56 -0.83 -3.77
CA VAL A 106 12.17 -2.16 -3.72
C VAL A 106 13.64 -2.08 -3.29
N ALA A 107 14.37 -1.12 -3.87
CA ALA A 107 15.77 -0.89 -3.51
C ALA A 107 15.90 -0.48 -2.04
N ALA A 108 15.01 0.39 -1.55
CA ALA A 108 14.94 0.79 -0.15
C ALA A 108 14.61 -0.38 0.78
N GLY A 109 13.68 -1.26 0.39
CA GLY A 109 13.35 -2.47 1.13
C GLY A 109 14.56 -3.38 1.28
N ARG A 110 15.27 -3.64 0.17
CA ARG A 110 16.51 -4.44 0.17
C ARG A 110 17.61 -3.80 1.00
N ALA A 111 17.80 -2.49 0.86
CA ALA A 111 18.77 -1.74 1.67
C ALA A 111 18.48 -1.88 3.17
N GLY A 112 17.19 -1.84 3.57
CA GLY A 112 16.77 -2.07 4.95
C GLY A 112 17.09 -3.46 5.49
N ASP A 113 16.95 -4.48 4.64
CA ASP A 113 17.28 -5.85 5.01
C ASP A 113 18.80 -6.06 5.15
N LEU A 114 19.63 -5.29 4.43
CA LEU A 114 21.10 -5.37 4.46
C LEU A 114 21.74 -4.46 5.53
N TRP A 115 21.35 -3.19 5.55
CA TRP A 115 22.00 -2.16 6.38
C TRP A 115 21.27 -1.88 7.69
N GLY A 116 20.09 -2.48 7.85
CA GLY A 116 19.23 -2.29 9.00
C GLY A 116 18.10 -1.28 8.73
N ARG A 117 16.93 -1.60 9.25
CA ARG A 117 15.70 -0.85 8.97
C ARG A 117 15.61 0.48 9.69
N LYS A 118 16.13 0.56 10.93
CA LYS A 118 16.10 1.80 11.75
C LYS A 118 16.82 2.98 11.07
N PRO A 119 18.09 2.86 10.63
CA PRO A 119 18.79 3.99 10.02
C PRO A 119 18.13 4.44 8.71
N LEU A 120 17.65 3.50 7.88
CA LEU A 120 16.96 3.85 6.64
C LEU A 120 15.58 4.46 6.88
N PHE A 121 14.87 4.02 7.90
CA PHE A 121 13.60 4.62 8.31
C PHE A 121 13.80 6.08 8.74
N ILE A 122 14.81 6.35 9.58
CA ILE A 122 15.15 7.73 10.02
C ILE A 122 15.60 8.57 8.83
N ALA A 123 16.48 8.04 7.97
CA ALA A 123 16.91 8.74 6.75
C ALA A 123 15.72 9.08 5.85
N GLY A 124 14.79 8.14 5.66
CA GLY A 124 13.56 8.36 4.89
C GLY A 124 12.69 9.48 5.48
N ILE A 125 12.51 9.51 6.81
CA ILE A 125 11.79 10.60 7.49
C ILE A 125 12.49 11.95 7.27
N LEU A 126 13.81 12.00 7.42
CA LEU A 126 14.58 13.25 7.25
C LEU A 126 14.51 13.76 5.81
N VAL A 127 14.69 12.87 4.81
CA VAL A 127 14.57 13.24 3.38
C VAL A 127 13.15 13.73 3.07
N PHE A 128 12.11 13.03 3.58
CA PHE A 128 10.72 13.47 3.45
C PHE A 128 10.50 14.85 4.06
N THR A 129 11.03 15.10 5.25
CA THR A 129 10.89 16.37 5.98
C THR A 129 11.58 17.52 5.26
N VAL A 130 12.81 17.30 4.78
CA VAL A 130 13.55 18.28 3.99
C VAL A 130 12.84 18.59 2.67
N GLY A 131 12.36 17.57 1.96
CA GLY A 131 11.56 17.74 0.74
C GLY A 131 10.26 18.51 1.00
N SER A 132 9.56 18.22 2.12
CA SER A 132 8.36 18.95 2.52
C SER A 132 8.65 20.42 2.88
N LEU A 133 9.74 20.68 3.59
CA LEU A 133 10.19 22.04 3.88
C LEU A 133 10.50 22.81 2.59
N ALA A 134 11.28 22.22 1.70
CA ALA A 134 11.61 22.81 0.40
C ALA A 134 10.35 23.06 -0.46
N SER A 135 9.37 22.12 -0.44
CA SER A 135 8.09 22.30 -1.13
C SER A 135 7.31 23.52 -0.62
N GLY A 136 7.23 23.69 0.72
CA GLY A 136 6.53 24.84 1.32
C GLY A 136 7.24 26.17 1.13
N LEU A 137 8.54 26.17 0.89
CA LEU A 137 9.37 27.36 0.63
C LEU A 137 9.62 27.63 -0.86
N SER A 138 9.00 26.86 -1.76
CA SER A 138 9.20 26.99 -3.20
C SER A 138 8.79 28.37 -3.72
N VAL A 139 9.63 28.96 -4.59
CA VAL A 139 9.41 30.27 -5.20
C VAL A 139 9.02 30.16 -6.67
N ASP A 140 9.20 29.02 -7.28
CA ASP A 140 8.85 28.70 -8.66
C ASP A 140 8.37 27.26 -8.82
N PRO A 141 7.69 26.90 -9.94
CA PRO A 141 7.17 25.56 -10.17
C PRO A 141 8.26 24.48 -10.24
N LEU A 142 9.45 24.80 -10.78
CA LEU A 142 10.54 23.83 -10.91
C LEU A 142 11.07 23.40 -9.54
N MET A 143 11.30 24.40 -8.64
CA MET A 143 11.71 24.12 -7.26
C MET A 143 10.68 23.26 -6.55
N LEU A 144 9.39 23.55 -6.72
CA LEU A 144 8.32 22.74 -6.14
C LEU A 144 8.36 21.30 -6.68
N ASN A 145 8.46 21.11 -7.99
CA ASN A 145 8.50 19.80 -8.62
C ASN A 145 9.72 18.98 -8.17
N LEU A 146 10.91 19.57 -8.11
CA LEU A 146 12.11 18.91 -7.60
C LEU A 146 11.96 18.54 -6.11
N SER A 147 11.40 19.44 -5.32
CA SER A 147 11.13 19.19 -3.90
C SER A 147 10.13 18.04 -3.70
N ARG A 148 9.14 17.90 -4.59
CA ARG A 148 8.18 16.78 -4.59
C ARG A 148 8.87 15.46 -4.93
N VAL A 149 9.82 15.45 -5.86
CA VAL A 149 10.66 14.27 -6.14
C VAL A 149 11.43 13.85 -4.89
N VAL A 150 12.08 14.81 -4.19
CA VAL A 150 12.80 14.53 -2.94
C VAL A 150 11.86 13.98 -1.86
N THR A 151 10.68 14.59 -1.71
CA THR A 151 9.66 14.12 -0.74
C THR A 151 9.22 12.68 -1.05
N GLY A 152 9.03 12.36 -2.33
CA GLY A 152 8.68 11.02 -2.80
C GLY A 152 9.79 9.99 -2.53
N LEU A 153 11.07 10.35 -2.76
CA LEU A 153 12.20 9.50 -2.38
C LEU A 153 12.21 9.20 -0.88
N GLY A 154 11.97 10.23 -0.04
CA GLY A 154 11.86 10.04 1.41
C GLY A 154 10.75 9.07 1.79
N SER A 155 9.57 9.21 1.19
CA SER A 155 8.44 8.29 1.38
C SER A 155 8.78 6.87 0.94
N GLY A 156 9.45 6.72 -0.20
CA GLY A 156 9.89 5.42 -0.72
C GLY A 156 10.94 4.72 0.16
N LEU A 157 11.80 5.50 0.81
CA LEU A 157 12.77 4.97 1.77
C LEU A 157 12.10 4.48 3.05
N LEU A 158 11.14 5.23 3.61
CA LEU A 158 10.55 4.93 4.91
C LEU A 158 9.50 3.80 4.88
N ASN A 159 8.68 3.72 3.83
CA ASN A 159 7.51 2.82 3.81
C ASN A 159 7.85 1.32 3.89
N PRO A 160 8.82 0.76 3.14
CA PRO A 160 9.19 -0.65 3.27
C PRO A 160 9.76 -0.98 4.66
N GLN A 161 10.38 0.03 5.31
CA GLN A 161 10.93 -0.16 6.65
C GLN A 161 9.83 -0.36 7.69
N ILE A 162 8.68 0.33 7.54
CA ILE A 162 7.51 0.17 8.41
C ILE A 162 7.04 -1.29 8.38
N ILE A 163 6.80 -1.84 7.18
CA ILE A 163 6.38 -3.24 7.01
C ILE A 163 7.42 -4.18 7.61
N GLY A 164 8.70 -3.95 7.30
CA GLY A 164 9.78 -4.76 7.80
C GLY A 164 9.95 -4.71 9.31
N ILE A 165 9.76 -3.54 9.95
CA ILE A 165 9.83 -3.41 11.42
C ILE A 165 8.63 -4.10 12.07
N ILE A 166 7.41 -3.91 11.53
CA ILE A 166 6.22 -4.62 12.02
C ILE A 166 6.45 -6.14 11.98
N GLN A 167 6.96 -6.66 10.87
CA GLN A 167 7.20 -8.09 10.69
C GLN A 167 8.24 -8.66 11.66
N ASN A 168 9.24 -7.85 12.05
CA ASN A 168 10.30 -8.29 12.96
C ASN A 168 9.93 -8.17 14.44
N VAL A 169 9.10 -7.19 14.78
CA VAL A 169 8.83 -6.82 16.19
C VAL A 169 7.56 -7.47 16.70
N PHE A 170 6.54 -7.57 15.84
CA PHE A 170 5.22 -8.07 16.24
C PHE A 170 4.98 -9.48 15.70
N HIS A 171 4.34 -10.33 16.50
CA HIS A 171 4.04 -11.73 16.18
C HIS A 171 2.56 -12.03 16.42
N GLY A 172 2.04 -13.05 15.75
CA GLY A 172 0.71 -13.54 15.94
C GLY A 172 -0.39 -12.48 15.92
N ARG A 173 -1.25 -12.49 16.90
CA ARG A 173 -2.38 -11.56 17.03
C ARG A 173 -1.96 -10.08 17.09
N GLU A 174 -0.79 -9.79 17.67
CA GLU A 174 -0.28 -8.41 17.76
C GLU A 174 0.18 -7.88 16.40
N ARG A 175 0.79 -8.73 15.57
CA ARG A 175 1.12 -8.38 14.19
C ARG A 175 -0.15 -8.07 13.39
N GLY A 176 -1.21 -8.88 13.56
CA GLY A 176 -2.52 -8.60 12.98
C GLY A 176 -3.07 -7.24 13.40
N ARG A 177 -2.99 -6.91 14.72
CA ARG A 177 -3.40 -5.59 15.24
C ARG A 177 -2.55 -4.44 14.67
N ALA A 178 -1.24 -4.63 14.54
CA ALA A 178 -0.35 -3.63 13.97
C ALA A 178 -0.70 -3.33 12.50
N TYR A 179 -0.97 -4.35 11.69
CA TYR A 179 -1.46 -4.17 10.32
C TYR A 179 -2.89 -3.63 10.25
N GLY A 180 -3.76 -3.93 11.22
CA GLY A 180 -5.07 -3.30 11.36
C GLY A 180 -4.95 -1.78 11.55
N LEU A 181 -4.08 -1.34 12.47
CA LEU A 181 -3.78 0.07 12.69
C LEU A 181 -3.09 0.72 11.46
N PHE A 182 -2.21 -0.01 10.78
CA PHE A 182 -1.65 0.43 9.49
C PHE A 182 -2.76 0.70 8.47
N GLY A 183 -3.72 -0.22 8.31
CA GLY A 183 -4.89 -0.03 7.44
C GLY A 183 -5.77 1.16 7.83
N THR A 184 -5.99 1.36 9.15
CA THR A 184 -6.69 2.54 9.68
C THR A 184 -5.99 3.83 9.26
N VAL A 185 -4.68 3.90 9.43
CA VAL A 185 -3.88 5.10 9.08
C VAL A 185 -3.89 5.36 7.57
N VAL A 186 -3.86 4.31 6.75
CA VAL A 186 -4.01 4.45 5.29
C VAL A 186 -5.37 5.05 4.94
N GLY A 187 -6.45 4.54 5.53
CA GLY A 187 -7.80 5.08 5.30
C GLY A 187 -7.93 6.55 5.75
N LEU A 188 -7.46 6.86 6.96
CA LEU A 188 -7.50 8.22 7.50
C LEU A 188 -6.64 9.21 6.69
N GLY A 189 -5.43 8.81 6.27
CA GLY A 189 -4.52 9.67 5.51
C GLY A 189 -5.12 10.11 4.18
N VAL A 190 -5.86 9.22 3.53
CA VAL A 190 -6.56 9.55 2.27
C VAL A 190 -7.82 10.40 2.52
N ALA A 191 -8.62 10.07 3.54
CA ALA A 191 -9.90 10.73 3.80
C ALA A 191 -9.75 12.13 4.42
N ILE A 192 -8.81 12.32 5.35
CA ILE A 192 -8.61 13.59 6.07
C ILE A 192 -7.89 14.62 5.20
N GLY A 193 -7.07 14.19 4.25
CA GLY A 193 -6.24 15.09 3.45
C GLY A 193 -7.01 16.25 2.81
N PRO A 194 -8.05 15.99 2.01
CA PRO A 194 -8.81 17.06 1.36
C PRO A 194 -9.49 18.00 2.35
N THR A 195 -10.06 17.48 3.43
CA THR A 195 -10.71 18.28 4.47
C THR A 195 -9.70 19.19 5.18
N LEU A 196 -8.54 18.65 5.57
CA LEU A 196 -7.47 19.40 6.21
C LEU A 196 -6.91 20.47 5.27
N GLY A 197 -6.71 20.12 3.99
CA GLY A 197 -6.28 21.07 2.97
C GLY A 197 -7.26 22.23 2.81
N GLY A 198 -8.55 21.94 2.74
CA GLY A 198 -9.60 22.95 2.68
C GLY A 198 -9.64 23.86 3.91
N VAL A 199 -9.49 23.32 5.12
CA VAL A 199 -9.42 24.09 6.36
C VAL A 199 -8.18 24.99 6.38
N ILE A 200 -7.00 24.48 6.01
CA ILE A 200 -5.76 25.24 5.97
C ILE A 200 -5.86 26.39 4.96
N LEU A 201 -6.36 26.13 3.74
CA LEU A 201 -6.54 27.14 2.70
C LEU A 201 -7.56 28.20 3.12
N GLY A 202 -8.67 27.80 3.74
CA GLY A 202 -9.70 28.72 4.23
C GLY A 202 -9.22 29.60 5.37
N ALA A 203 -8.38 29.07 6.27
CA ALA A 203 -7.87 29.81 7.42
C ALA A 203 -6.70 30.76 7.10
N LEU A 204 -5.78 30.36 6.21
CA LEU A 204 -4.53 31.08 5.95
C LEU A 204 -4.52 31.79 4.59
N GLY A 205 -5.60 31.68 3.83
CA GLY A 205 -5.71 32.23 2.48
C GLY A 205 -4.91 31.43 1.44
N PRO A 206 -5.04 31.81 0.15
CA PRO A 206 -4.47 31.02 -0.94
C PRO A 206 -2.93 30.98 -0.91
N GLU A 207 -2.25 32.07 -0.58
CA GLU A 207 -0.79 32.15 -0.65
C GLU A 207 -0.10 31.31 0.44
N TRP A 208 -0.46 31.51 1.71
CA TRP A 208 0.13 30.74 2.83
C TRP A 208 -0.55 29.38 3.02
N GLY A 209 -1.78 29.23 2.58
CA GLY A 209 -2.52 27.98 2.70
C GLY A 209 -1.83 26.82 2.00
N TRP A 210 -1.52 26.93 0.70
CA TRP A 210 -0.86 25.84 -0.02
C TRP A 210 0.55 25.53 0.52
N ARG A 211 1.31 26.55 0.93
CA ARG A 211 2.64 26.37 1.54
C ARG A 211 2.53 25.58 2.84
N THR A 212 1.55 25.92 3.67
CA THR A 212 1.32 25.28 4.96
C THR A 212 0.90 23.81 4.80
N THR A 213 0.25 23.41 3.70
CA THR A 213 -0.05 21.99 3.44
C THR A 213 1.20 21.12 3.35
N PHE A 214 2.34 21.69 2.96
CA PHE A 214 3.64 21.02 2.99
C PHE A 214 4.36 21.22 4.33
N LEU A 215 4.38 22.45 4.84
CA LEU A 215 5.11 22.83 6.06
C LEU A 215 4.59 22.10 7.31
N ILE A 216 3.32 21.75 7.36
CA ILE A 216 2.72 20.97 8.46
C ILE A 216 3.45 19.62 8.70
N ASN A 217 4.05 19.05 7.66
CA ASN A 217 4.81 17.81 7.80
C ASN A 217 6.14 18.01 8.55
N VAL A 218 6.69 19.23 8.59
CA VAL A 218 8.04 19.48 9.13
C VAL A 218 8.11 19.20 10.64
N PRO A 219 7.26 19.81 11.51
CA PRO A 219 7.32 19.56 12.94
C PRO A 219 7.07 18.08 13.29
N PHE A 220 6.11 17.46 12.63
CA PHE A 220 5.82 16.02 12.84
C PHE A 220 6.95 15.13 12.34
N GLY A 221 7.60 15.47 11.21
CA GLY A 221 8.74 14.75 10.68
C GLY A 221 9.94 14.80 11.61
N VAL A 222 10.29 16.00 12.12
CA VAL A 222 11.37 16.16 13.10
C VAL A 222 11.07 15.36 14.38
N LEU A 223 9.85 15.50 14.92
CA LEU A 223 9.42 14.76 16.10
C LEU A 223 9.51 13.25 15.87
N SER A 224 9.01 12.76 14.73
CA SER A 224 9.06 11.33 14.38
C SER A 224 10.48 10.82 14.24
N ALA A 225 11.40 11.60 13.66
CA ALA A 225 12.81 11.23 13.54
C ALA A 225 13.47 11.10 14.94
N VAL A 226 13.20 12.05 15.84
CA VAL A 226 13.71 12.02 17.23
C VAL A 226 13.14 10.81 17.97
N LEU A 227 11.81 10.61 17.92
CA LEU A 227 11.18 9.46 18.57
C LEU A 227 11.67 8.12 18.00
N ALA A 228 11.89 8.04 16.68
CA ALA A 228 12.48 6.86 16.05
C ALA A 228 13.91 6.60 16.53
N ALA A 229 14.71 7.64 16.68
CA ALA A 229 16.08 7.52 17.20
C ALA A 229 16.11 6.97 18.63
N VAL A 230 15.19 7.42 19.48
CA VAL A 230 15.11 7.06 20.91
C VAL A 230 14.40 5.71 21.14
N TRP A 231 13.24 5.49 20.50
CA TRP A 231 12.36 4.36 20.84
C TRP A 231 12.60 3.11 20.01
N LEU A 232 13.09 3.26 18.76
CA LEU A 232 13.45 2.08 17.98
C LEU A 232 14.80 1.55 18.45
N ARG A 233 14.78 0.32 18.96
CA ARG A 233 16.03 -0.36 19.35
C ARG A 233 16.83 -0.73 18.10
N PRO A 234 18.17 -0.59 18.12
CA PRO A 234 18.98 -1.14 17.05
C PRO A 234 18.77 -2.66 17.00
N PRO A 235 18.73 -3.26 15.79
CA PRO A 235 18.62 -4.71 15.69
C PRO A 235 19.79 -5.36 16.43
N ALA A 236 19.51 -6.43 17.18
CA ALA A 236 20.53 -7.25 17.79
C ALA A 236 21.41 -7.83 16.66
N ARG A 237 22.64 -7.35 16.56
CA ARG A 237 23.68 -7.70 15.58
C ARG A 237 23.25 -7.56 14.12
N VAL A 238 23.63 -6.46 13.52
CA VAL A 238 23.72 -6.32 12.05
C VAL A 238 24.76 -7.35 11.56
N ARG A 239 24.38 -8.17 10.58
CA ARG A 239 25.28 -9.03 9.83
C ARG A 239 26.59 -8.30 9.52
N SER A 240 27.69 -9.03 9.60
CA SER A 240 29.09 -8.63 9.50
C SER A 240 29.35 -7.25 8.84
N GLU A 241 30.30 -6.50 9.38
CA GLU A 241 30.73 -5.19 8.83
C GLU A 241 31.08 -5.24 7.34
N GLU A 242 31.46 -6.41 6.83
CA GLU A 242 31.71 -6.69 5.41
C GLU A 242 30.48 -6.54 4.53
N ALA A 243 29.29 -6.98 4.98
CA ALA A 243 28.04 -6.80 4.26
C ALA A 243 27.59 -5.32 4.21
N ARG A 244 27.98 -4.53 5.22
CA ARG A 244 27.72 -3.08 5.25
C ARG A 244 28.55 -2.29 4.24
N ARG A 245 29.78 -2.71 3.97
CA ARG A 245 30.71 -2.00 3.08
C ARG A 245 30.50 -2.32 1.61
N ASN A 246 29.78 -3.40 1.28
CA ASN A 246 29.69 -3.88 -0.09
C ASN A 246 28.40 -3.38 -0.76
N LEU A 247 28.49 -2.23 -1.47
CA LEU A 247 27.40 -1.70 -2.31
C LEU A 247 26.94 -2.72 -3.39
N GLY A 248 27.82 -3.65 -3.77
CA GLY A 248 27.48 -4.76 -4.68
C GLY A 248 26.46 -5.74 -4.10
N ALA A 249 26.24 -5.74 -2.78
CA ALA A 249 25.19 -6.56 -2.13
C ALA A 249 23.76 -6.04 -2.37
N LEU A 250 23.62 -4.77 -2.81
CA LEU A 250 22.35 -4.15 -3.18
C LEU A 250 21.86 -4.52 -4.58
N ASP A 251 22.72 -5.17 -5.39
CA ASP A 251 22.45 -5.39 -6.81
C ASP A 251 22.03 -4.11 -7.54
N PRO A 252 22.94 -3.16 -7.78
CA PRO A 252 22.61 -1.89 -8.38
C PRO A 252 22.05 -2.02 -9.80
N ILE A 253 22.43 -3.07 -10.54
CA ILE A 253 21.91 -3.32 -11.91
C ILE A 253 20.45 -3.72 -11.84
N GLY A 254 20.09 -4.68 -10.96
CA GLY A 254 18.69 -5.05 -10.72
C GLY A 254 17.85 -3.87 -10.25
N ALA A 255 18.42 -3.02 -9.37
CA ALA A 255 17.75 -1.81 -8.88
C ALA A 255 17.47 -0.81 -9.99
N VAL A 256 18.45 -0.52 -10.87
CA VAL A 256 18.28 0.42 -12.00
C VAL A 256 17.31 -0.14 -13.04
N LEU A 257 17.39 -1.43 -13.38
CA LEU A 257 16.47 -2.06 -14.33
C LEU A 257 15.02 -1.99 -13.83
N LEU A 258 14.78 -2.32 -12.57
CA LEU A 258 13.44 -2.26 -11.99
C LEU A 258 12.94 -0.82 -11.87
N ALA A 259 13.80 0.10 -11.43
CA ALA A 259 13.48 1.51 -11.35
C ALA A 259 13.08 2.10 -12.71
N ALA A 260 13.87 1.81 -13.76
CA ALA A 260 13.56 2.22 -15.11
C ALA A 260 12.27 1.57 -15.65
N ALA A 261 12.05 0.28 -15.36
CA ALA A 261 10.82 -0.41 -15.74
C ALA A 261 9.58 0.21 -15.10
N VAL A 262 9.63 0.49 -13.78
CA VAL A 262 8.53 1.16 -13.06
C VAL A 262 8.30 2.56 -13.60
N ALA A 263 9.36 3.33 -13.86
CA ALA A 263 9.23 4.65 -14.46
C ALA A 263 8.57 4.59 -15.85
N CYS A 264 9.06 3.73 -16.74
CA CYS A 264 8.48 3.53 -18.07
C CYS A 264 7.02 3.05 -18.01
N LEU A 265 6.64 2.30 -16.98
CA LEU A 265 5.27 1.82 -16.78
C LEU A 265 4.34 2.93 -16.28
N MET A 266 4.83 3.86 -15.45
CA MET A 266 4.01 4.93 -14.85
C MET A 266 3.90 6.18 -15.73
N ILE A 267 4.96 6.56 -16.45
CA ILE A 267 5.01 7.81 -17.23
C ILE A 267 3.88 7.93 -18.27
N PRO A 268 3.47 6.89 -19.03
CA PRO A 268 2.39 7.00 -20.00
C PRO A 268 1.04 7.43 -19.43
N PHE A 269 0.79 7.12 -18.17
CA PHE A 269 -0.41 7.53 -17.44
C PHE A 269 -0.32 8.95 -16.87
N ILE A 270 0.87 9.53 -16.89
CA ILE A 270 1.15 10.90 -16.44
C ILE A 270 1.25 11.83 -17.64
N MET A 271 1.92 11.38 -18.71
CA MET A 271 2.19 12.16 -19.91
C MET A 271 1.55 11.49 -21.13
N PRO A 272 0.39 11.97 -21.59
CA PRO A 272 -0.26 11.41 -22.78
C PRO A 272 0.66 11.42 -24.01
N GLY A 273 0.55 10.39 -24.87
CA GLY A 273 1.36 10.27 -26.07
C GLY A 273 2.66 9.47 -25.89
N THR A 274 3.03 9.09 -24.67
CA THR A 274 4.26 8.31 -24.40
C THR A 274 4.04 6.79 -24.31
N TRP A 275 3.01 6.26 -24.96
CA TRP A 275 2.58 4.85 -24.88
C TRP A 275 3.64 3.83 -25.27
N LEU A 276 4.64 4.21 -26.11
CA LEU A 276 5.79 3.37 -26.45
C LEU A 276 6.61 2.97 -25.21
N LEU A 277 6.56 3.76 -24.12
CA LEU A 277 7.22 3.40 -22.88
C LEU A 277 6.65 2.14 -22.24
N LEU A 278 5.40 1.75 -22.54
CA LEU A 278 4.86 0.46 -22.06
C LEU A 278 5.59 -0.73 -22.68
N ALA A 279 5.96 -0.64 -23.95
CA ALA A 279 6.79 -1.67 -24.60
C ALA A 279 8.20 -1.69 -23.98
N ALA A 280 8.79 -0.51 -23.72
CA ALA A 280 10.07 -0.41 -23.03
C ALA A 280 9.98 -0.98 -21.60
N ALA A 281 8.91 -0.72 -20.87
CA ALA A 281 8.67 -1.29 -19.55
C ALA A 281 8.61 -2.82 -19.58
N ALA A 282 7.93 -3.41 -20.57
CA ALA A 282 7.85 -4.87 -20.73
C ALA A 282 9.24 -5.48 -20.99
N VAL A 283 10.05 -4.86 -21.86
CA VAL A 283 11.44 -5.29 -22.14
C VAL A 283 12.30 -5.17 -20.88
N LEU A 284 12.22 -4.05 -20.17
CA LEU A 284 12.98 -3.82 -18.94
C LEU A 284 12.57 -4.78 -17.81
N LEU A 285 11.29 -5.11 -17.67
CA LEU A 285 10.83 -6.12 -16.72
C LEU A 285 11.33 -7.52 -17.07
N ALA A 286 11.33 -7.87 -18.36
CA ALA A 286 11.89 -9.14 -18.84
C ALA A 286 13.42 -9.20 -18.61
N ALA A 287 14.14 -8.12 -18.90
CA ALA A 287 15.57 -8.00 -18.64
C ALA A 287 15.89 -8.07 -17.13
N TRP A 288 15.10 -7.37 -16.31
CA TRP A 288 15.21 -7.42 -14.84
C TRP A 288 14.98 -8.85 -14.33
N TRP A 289 13.90 -9.52 -14.76
CA TRP A 289 13.60 -10.90 -14.38
C TRP A 289 14.71 -11.88 -14.75
N TRP A 290 15.23 -11.76 -15.98
CA TRP A 290 16.36 -12.56 -16.45
C TRP A 290 17.62 -12.29 -15.60
N TRP A 291 17.88 -11.01 -15.24
CA TRP A 291 19.00 -10.60 -14.39
C TRP A 291 18.91 -11.21 -12.99
N GLU A 292 17.76 -11.09 -12.34
CA GLU A 292 17.54 -11.64 -10.98
C GLU A 292 17.73 -13.17 -10.96
N GLN A 293 17.21 -13.87 -11.98
CA GLN A 293 17.42 -15.30 -12.10
C GLN A 293 18.90 -15.65 -12.32
N ARG A 294 19.61 -14.88 -13.15
CA ARG A 294 21.05 -15.06 -13.39
C ARG A 294 21.84 -14.83 -12.09
N MET A 295 21.53 -13.77 -11.34
CA MET A 295 22.16 -13.48 -10.06
C MET A 295 21.92 -14.60 -9.06
N LYS A 296 20.70 -15.12 -8.97
CA LYS A 296 20.36 -16.25 -8.11
C LYS A 296 21.17 -17.50 -8.44
N ARG A 297 21.29 -17.84 -9.71
CA ARG A 297 22.11 -19.01 -10.15
C ARG A 297 23.60 -18.85 -9.82
N ARG A 298 24.10 -17.63 -9.82
CA ARG A 298 25.51 -17.31 -9.52
C ARG A 298 25.78 -17.09 -8.04
N PHE A 299 24.75 -17.00 -7.20
CA PHE A 299 24.87 -16.73 -5.77
C PHE A 299 25.83 -17.68 -5.03
N PRO A 300 25.78 -19.03 -5.25
CA PRO A 300 26.69 -19.96 -4.57
C PRO A 300 28.17 -19.68 -4.83
N ALA A 301 28.51 -19.17 -6.03
CA ALA A 301 29.88 -18.88 -6.43
C ALA A 301 30.35 -17.46 -6.06
N THR A 302 29.43 -16.48 -6.02
CA THR A 302 29.79 -15.06 -5.88
C THR A 302 29.44 -14.47 -4.52
N GLY A 303 28.57 -15.13 -3.74
CA GLY A 303 28.02 -14.60 -2.47
C GLY A 303 27.10 -13.38 -2.65
N ARG A 304 26.83 -12.95 -3.90
CA ARG A 304 25.96 -11.80 -4.22
C ARG A 304 24.53 -12.26 -4.45
N ALA A 305 23.67 -12.03 -3.47
CA ALA A 305 22.24 -12.34 -3.58
C ALA A 305 21.54 -11.37 -4.53
N PRO A 306 20.49 -11.83 -5.27
CA PRO A 306 19.65 -10.97 -6.07
C PRO A 306 18.96 -9.90 -5.22
N MET A 307 18.56 -8.77 -5.82
CA MET A 307 17.81 -7.71 -5.12
C MET A 307 16.46 -8.24 -4.64
N VAL A 308 15.75 -8.93 -5.51
CA VAL A 308 14.51 -9.64 -5.21
C VAL A 308 14.71 -11.12 -5.49
N ASP A 309 14.59 -11.98 -4.48
CA ASP A 309 14.66 -13.42 -4.72
C ASP A 309 13.46 -13.88 -5.57
N PRO A 310 13.67 -14.43 -6.78
CA PRO A 310 12.58 -14.91 -7.61
C PRO A 310 11.67 -15.96 -6.94
N ASP A 311 12.15 -16.68 -5.92
CA ASP A 311 11.32 -17.62 -5.17
C ASP A 311 10.25 -16.92 -4.33
N LEU A 312 10.37 -15.63 -4.07
CA LEU A 312 9.34 -14.84 -3.41
C LEU A 312 7.99 -14.95 -4.16
N PHE A 313 8.04 -14.92 -5.50
CA PHE A 313 6.83 -15.05 -6.34
C PHE A 313 6.26 -16.48 -6.37
N ARG A 314 7.04 -17.47 -5.90
CA ARG A 314 6.55 -18.85 -5.72
C ARG A 314 5.87 -19.05 -4.37
N ILE A 315 5.97 -18.09 -3.45
CA ILE A 315 5.22 -18.11 -2.19
C ILE A 315 3.78 -17.72 -2.51
N PRO A 316 2.82 -18.65 -2.44
CA PRO A 316 1.47 -18.37 -2.91
C PRO A 316 0.76 -17.29 -2.10
N SER A 317 0.95 -17.27 -0.76
CA SER A 317 0.38 -16.22 0.09
C SER A 317 0.86 -14.82 -0.31
N PHE A 318 2.14 -14.69 -0.62
CA PHE A 318 2.71 -13.43 -1.11
C PHE A 318 2.09 -13.02 -2.44
N SER A 319 2.07 -13.93 -3.42
CA SER A 319 1.63 -13.63 -4.79
C SER A 319 0.13 -13.31 -4.86
N TYR A 320 -0.74 -14.16 -4.30
CA TYR A 320 -2.18 -13.93 -4.32
C TYR A 320 -2.59 -12.67 -3.54
N SER A 321 -2.03 -12.48 -2.35
CA SER A 321 -2.38 -11.30 -1.54
C SER A 321 -1.80 -10.00 -2.11
N THR A 322 -0.62 -10.04 -2.74
CA THR A 322 -0.06 -8.88 -3.45
C THR A 322 -0.94 -8.49 -4.63
N VAL A 323 -1.38 -9.46 -5.44
CA VAL A 323 -2.33 -9.22 -6.55
C VAL A 323 -3.64 -8.65 -6.00
N ALA A 324 -4.24 -9.29 -5.00
CA ALA A 324 -5.50 -8.82 -4.42
C ALA A 324 -5.41 -7.37 -3.93
N THR A 325 -4.34 -7.03 -3.20
CA THR A 325 -4.15 -5.66 -2.67
C THR A 325 -3.86 -4.65 -3.77
N ALA A 326 -3.05 -5.01 -4.76
CA ALA A 326 -2.68 -4.12 -5.85
C ALA A 326 -3.91 -3.75 -6.70
N PHE A 327 -4.74 -4.72 -7.05
CA PHE A 327 -5.96 -4.49 -7.82
C PHE A 327 -7.04 -3.74 -7.02
N LEU A 328 -7.18 -4.00 -5.71
CA LEU A 328 -8.02 -3.20 -4.82
C LEU A 328 -7.59 -1.72 -4.85
N LEU A 329 -6.29 -1.45 -4.66
CA LEU A 329 -5.76 -0.09 -4.64
C LEU A 329 -5.76 0.56 -6.04
N GLY A 330 -5.77 -0.24 -7.11
CA GLY A 330 -6.04 0.23 -8.47
C GLY A 330 -7.49 0.69 -8.68
N ALA A 331 -8.44 0.00 -8.06
CA ALA A 331 -9.86 0.31 -8.18
C ALA A 331 -10.28 1.57 -7.40
N MET A 332 -9.71 1.75 -6.19
CA MET A 332 -10.18 2.77 -5.22
C MET A 332 -10.10 4.23 -5.71
N PRO A 333 -8.96 4.74 -6.22
CA PRO A 333 -8.88 6.14 -6.62
C PRO A 333 -9.83 6.47 -7.76
N GLY A 334 -10.02 5.52 -8.70
CA GLY A 334 -10.97 5.66 -9.79
C GLY A 334 -12.42 5.74 -9.29
N LEU A 335 -12.80 4.88 -8.35
CA LEU A 335 -14.14 4.92 -7.72
C LEU A 335 -14.42 6.30 -7.08
N TRP A 336 -13.48 6.79 -6.28
CA TRP A 336 -13.64 8.09 -5.60
C TRP A 336 -13.59 9.28 -6.56
N ALA A 337 -12.79 9.19 -7.64
CA ALA A 337 -12.76 10.23 -8.68
C ALA A 337 -14.10 10.31 -9.42
N VAL A 338 -14.63 9.19 -9.87
CA VAL A 338 -15.94 9.12 -10.54
C VAL A 338 -17.04 9.65 -9.64
N GLN A 339 -17.07 9.21 -8.37
CA GLN A 339 -18.02 9.68 -7.38
C GLN A 339 -17.96 11.20 -7.22
N ALA A 340 -16.76 11.78 -7.11
CA ALA A 340 -16.59 13.21 -6.97
C ALA A 340 -17.02 13.99 -8.23
N ILE A 341 -16.62 13.51 -9.42
CA ILE A 341 -16.94 14.14 -10.71
C ILE A 341 -18.47 14.13 -10.94
N VAL A 342 -19.11 12.97 -10.81
CA VAL A 342 -20.56 12.85 -11.03
C VAL A 342 -21.34 13.73 -10.05
N THR A 343 -20.93 13.71 -8.77
CA THR A 343 -21.61 14.50 -7.74
C THR A 343 -21.51 16.00 -8.01
N GLN A 344 -20.32 16.49 -8.38
CA GLN A 344 -20.08 17.92 -8.51
C GLN A 344 -20.47 18.45 -9.90
N GLN A 345 -20.07 17.77 -10.96
CA GLN A 345 -20.26 18.23 -12.34
C GLN A 345 -21.55 17.71 -12.96
N GLY A 346 -21.93 16.46 -12.67
CA GLY A 346 -23.15 15.85 -13.20
C GLY A 346 -24.41 16.27 -12.44
N LEU A 347 -24.35 16.25 -11.11
CA LEU A 347 -25.52 16.50 -10.25
C LEU A 347 -25.54 17.91 -9.63
N GLY A 348 -24.49 18.72 -9.82
CA GLY A 348 -24.42 20.12 -9.35
C GLY A 348 -24.26 20.29 -7.84
N TYR A 349 -23.91 19.24 -7.09
CA TYR A 349 -23.71 19.34 -5.64
C TYR A 349 -22.33 19.94 -5.30
N SER A 350 -22.22 20.51 -4.10
CA SER A 350 -20.96 21.08 -3.63
C SER A 350 -19.88 20.01 -3.36
N ALA A 351 -18.61 20.42 -3.39
CA ALA A 351 -17.49 19.55 -3.01
C ALA A 351 -17.61 19.00 -1.57
N LEU A 352 -18.23 19.78 -0.66
CA LEU A 352 -18.51 19.33 0.70
C LEU A 352 -19.54 18.19 0.70
N ALA A 353 -20.60 18.30 -0.09
CA ALA A 353 -21.60 17.24 -0.24
C ALA A 353 -20.94 15.95 -0.79
N ALA A 354 -20.08 16.07 -1.82
CA ALA A 354 -19.32 14.94 -2.34
C ALA A 354 -18.43 14.27 -1.28
N GLY A 355 -17.77 15.05 -0.45
CA GLY A 355 -16.95 14.54 0.67
C GLY A 355 -17.77 13.84 1.75
N MET A 356 -18.96 14.36 2.08
CA MET A 356 -19.84 13.79 3.09
C MET A 356 -20.36 12.39 2.73
N THR A 357 -20.49 12.04 1.45
CA THR A 357 -20.90 10.69 1.03
C THR A 357 -19.83 9.62 1.29
N SER A 358 -18.55 9.99 1.29
CA SER A 358 -17.46 9.07 1.57
C SER A 358 -17.14 8.94 3.08
N LEU A 359 -17.61 9.86 3.91
CA LEU A 359 -17.32 9.91 5.34
C LEU A 359 -17.75 8.63 6.09
N PRO A 360 -18.97 8.08 5.90
CA PRO A 360 -19.39 6.84 6.57
C PRO A 360 -18.48 5.66 6.23
N THR A 361 -18.01 5.58 4.98
CA THR A 361 -17.05 4.57 4.50
C THR A 361 -15.72 4.68 5.25
N ALA A 362 -15.17 5.89 5.37
CA ALA A 362 -13.91 6.14 6.08
C ALA A 362 -14.00 5.80 7.57
N LEU A 363 -15.13 6.18 8.22
CA LEU A 363 -15.38 5.83 9.61
C LEU A 363 -15.48 4.32 9.84
N ALA A 364 -16.13 3.59 8.92
CA ALA A 364 -16.21 2.14 8.97
C ALA A 364 -14.81 1.49 8.88
N VAL A 365 -13.94 1.97 7.97
CA VAL A 365 -12.55 1.51 7.87
C VAL A 365 -11.81 1.75 9.18
N MET A 366 -11.91 2.95 9.74
CA MET A 366 -11.22 3.33 10.97
C MET A 366 -11.59 2.42 12.16
N VAL A 367 -12.88 2.15 12.33
CA VAL A 367 -13.38 1.35 13.46
C VAL A 367 -13.13 -0.14 13.27
N LEU A 368 -13.33 -0.66 12.05
CA LEU A 368 -13.29 -2.10 11.81
C LEU A 368 -11.88 -2.66 11.59
N SER A 369 -10.94 -1.87 11.04
CA SER A 369 -9.60 -2.39 10.71
C SER A 369 -8.84 -2.96 11.90
N PRO A 370 -8.82 -2.35 13.12
CA PRO A 370 -8.14 -2.93 14.28
C PRO A 370 -8.81 -4.23 14.76
N TRP A 371 -10.14 -4.29 14.70
CA TRP A 371 -10.88 -5.49 15.07
C TRP A 371 -10.60 -6.64 14.09
N ILE A 372 -10.67 -6.36 12.79
CA ILE A 372 -10.35 -7.33 11.73
C ILE A 372 -8.91 -7.82 11.91
N GLY A 373 -7.94 -6.91 12.10
CA GLY A 373 -6.54 -7.25 12.30
C GLY A 373 -6.32 -8.24 13.44
N SER A 374 -7.07 -8.13 14.53
CA SER A 374 -6.99 -9.06 15.67
C SER A 374 -7.58 -10.45 15.38
N HIS A 375 -8.37 -10.62 14.29
CA HIS A 375 -9.03 -11.87 13.92
C HIS A 375 -8.51 -12.50 12.63
N VAL A 376 -7.60 -11.83 11.92
CA VAL A 376 -7.04 -12.30 10.64
C VAL A 376 -6.39 -13.69 10.78
N HIS A 377 -5.74 -13.99 11.90
CA HIS A 377 -5.07 -15.27 12.14
C HIS A 377 -6.03 -16.49 12.04
N ARG A 378 -7.32 -16.28 12.32
CA ARG A 378 -8.33 -17.35 12.25
C ARG A 378 -9.12 -17.38 10.94
N ARG A 379 -9.36 -16.23 10.32
CA ARG A 379 -10.30 -16.10 9.20
C ARG A 379 -9.76 -15.23 8.05
N GLY A 380 -8.46 -14.92 8.02
CA GLY A 380 -7.86 -14.01 7.06
C GLY A 380 -8.21 -14.29 5.60
N PRO A 381 -8.04 -15.52 5.10
CA PRO A 381 -8.39 -15.83 3.71
C PRO A 381 -9.88 -15.65 3.39
N LEU A 382 -10.77 -15.99 4.34
CA LEU A 382 -12.22 -15.76 4.20
C LEU A 382 -12.54 -14.26 4.18
N PHE A 383 -11.85 -13.46 4.99
CA PHE A 383 -12.05 -12.01 5.03
C PHE A 383 -11.73 -11.35 3.70
N VAL A 384 -10.72 -11.84 2.97
CA VAL A 384 -10.40 -11.34 1.62
C VAL A 384 -11.54 -11.62 0.65
N VAL A 385 -12.09 -12.83 0.65
CA VAL A 385 -13.22 -13.21 -0.23
C VAL A 385 -14.47 -12.40 0.11
N VAL A 386 -14.86 -12.37 1.39
CA VAL A 386 -16.05 -11.62 1.84
C VAL A 386 -15.90 -10.12 1.54
N GLY A 387 -14.72 -9.56 1.79
CA GLY A 387 -14.43 -8.17 1.49
C GLY A 387 -14.55 -7.85 0.00
N ALA A 388 -14.06 -8.73 -0.88
CA ALA A 388 -14.15 -8.53 -2.33
C ALA A 388 -15.61 -8.60 -2.83
N VAL A 389 -16.40 -9.53 -2.31
CA VAL A 389 -17.84 -9.62 -2.64
C VAL A 389 -18.59 -8.37 -2.17
N LEU A 390 -18.32 -7.90 -0.94
CA LEU A 390 -18.93 -6.68 -0.41
C LEU A 390 -18.52 -5.45 -1.22
N ALA A 391 -17.26 -5.36 -1.66
CA ALA A 391 -16.78 -4.26 -2.50
C ALA A 391 -17.50 -4.23 -3.85
N LEU A 392 -17.62 -5.38 -4.51
CA LEU A 392 -18.37 -5.53 -5.77
C LEU A 392 -19.83 -5.13 -5.59
N GLY A 393 -20.48 -5.60 -4.51
CA GLY A 393 -21.85 -5.23 -4.17
C GLY A 393 -22.03 -3.74 -3.94
N ALA A 394 -21.09 -3.09 -3.22
CA ALA A 394 -21.14 -1.66 -2.98
C ALA A 394 -21.00 -0.84 -4.27
N VAL A 395 -20.11 -1.26 -5.18
CA VAL A 395 -19.96 -0.61 -6.50
C VAL A 395 -21.23 -0.80 -7.34
N ALA A 396 -21.80 -2.00 -7.39
CA ALA A 396 -23.06 -2.24 -8.10
C ALA A 396 -24.22 -1.40 -7.54
N LEU A 397 -24.32 -1.29 -6.19
CA LEU A 397 -25.32 -0.43 -5.55
C LEU A 397 -25.10 1.04 -5.87
N SER A 398 -23.85 1.50 -5.97
CA SER A 398 -23.55 2.89 -6.34
C SER A 398 -23.90 3.20 -7.80
N MET A 399 -23.77 2.25 -8.73
CA MET A 399 -24.25 2.40 -10.11
C MET A 399 -25.77 2.64 -10.14
N VAL A 400 -26.52 1.79 -9.43
CA VAL A 400 -27.99 1.99 -9.29
C VAL A 400 -28.30 3.34 -8.65
N ALA A 401 -27.57 3.72 -7.60
CA ALA A 401 -27.80 5.00 -6.92
C ALA A 401 -27.55 6.20 -7.84
N PHE A 402 -26.47 6.22 -8.62
CA PHE A 402 -26.20 7.30 -9.57
C PHE A 402 -27.33 7.44 -10.59
N HIS A 403 -27.79 6.32 -11.13
CA HIS A 403 -28.89 6.33 -12.10
C HIS A 403 -30.20 6.85 -11.48
N GLN A 404 -30.59 6.36 -10.30
CA GLN A 404 -31.83 6.78 -9.63
C GLN A 404 -31.80 8.24 -9.15
N ILE A 405 -30.61 8.72 -8.73
CA ILE A 405 -30.44 10.13 -8.34
C ILE A 405 -30.48 11.04 -9.57
N ALA A 406 -29.88 10.64 -10.71
CA ALA A 406 -29.91 11.37 -11.96
C ALA A 406 -31.34 11.51 -12.48
N LEU A 407 -32.20 10.50 -12.30
CA LEU A 407 -33.62 10.53 -12.63
C LEU A 407 -34.49 11.30 -11.61
N GLY A 408 -33.89 11.81 -10.51
CA GLY A 408 -34.63 12.48 -9.44
C GLY A 408 -35.47 11.54 -8.56
N ALA A 409 -35.36 10.22 -8.73
CA ALA A 409 -36.15 9.24 -7.99
C ALA A 409 -35.65 9.03 -6.56
N TRP A 410 -34.34 9.16 -6.34
CA TRP A 410 -33.73 9.01 -5.03
C TRP A 410 -33.06 10.31 -4.56
N PRO A 411 -33.13 10.62 -3.25
CA PRO A 411 -32.41 11.75 -2.70
C PRO A 411 -30.92 11.46 -2.67
N TYR A 412 -30.10 12.50 -2.85
CA TYR A 412 -28.66 12.42 -2.97
C TYR A 412 -27.95 11.63 -1.83
N TRP A 413 -28.40 11.79 -0.58
CA TRP A 413 -27.78 11.11 0.57
C TRP A 413 -27.85 9.58 0.50
N THR A 414 -28.72 8.99 -0.34
CA THR A 414 -28.78 7.53 -0.56
C THR A 414 -27.48 6.97 -1.14
N LEU A 415 -26.71 7.79 -1.87
CA LEU A 415 -25.38 7.41 -2.36
C LEU A 415 -24.43 7.03 -1.20
N ALA A 416 -24.50 7.75 -0.07
CA ALA A 416 -23.70 7.41 1.11
C ALA A 416 -24.07 6.03 1.68
N LEU A 417 -25.35 5.67 1.67
CA LEU A 417 -25.80 4.34 2.11
C LEU A 417 -25.35 3.24 1.16
N CYS A 418 -25.42 3.48 -0.15
CA CYS A 418 -25.02 2.51 -1.18
C CYS A 418 -23.50 2.28 -1.16
N LEU A 419 -22.70 3.31 -0.88
CA LEU A 419 -21.25 3.23 -0.73
C LEU A 419 -20.79 2.73 0.65
N PHE A 420 -21.63 2.79 1.68
CA PHE A 420 -21.25 2.38 3.04
C PHE A 420 -20.64 0.97 3.11
N PRO A 421 -21.18 -0.08 2.43
CA PRO A 421 -20.60 -1.42 2.47
C PRO A 421 -19.15 -1.51 1.96
N PHE A 422 -18.70 -0.52 1.16
CA PHE A 422 -17.32 -0.44 0.70
C PHE A 422 -16.32 -0.21 1.85
N GLY A 423 -16.74 0.45 2.94
CA GLY A 423 -15.90 0.67 4.12
C GLY A 423 -15.51 -0.63 4.83
N PRO A 424 -16.47 -1.45 5.31
CA PRO A 424 -16.18 -2.79 5.80
C PRO A 424 -15.42 -3.66 4.80
N ALA A 425 -15.77 -3.60 3.52
CA ALA A 425 -15.08 -4.32 2.46
C ALA A 425 -13.59 -3.95 2.38
N GLN A 426 -13.29 -2.66 2.35
CA GLN A 426 -11.91 -2.15 2.32
C GLN A 426 -11.13 -2.55 3.58
N ALA A 427 -11.75 -2.46 4.76
CA ALA A 427 -11.12 -2.87 6.02
C ALA A 427 -10.77 -4.37 6.01
N LEU A 428 -11.71 -5.22 5.55
CA LEU A 428 -11.49 -6.68 5.41
C LEU A 428 -10.36 -6.98 4.43
N LEU A 429 -10.40 -6.39 3.24
CA LEU A 429 -9.43 -6.63 2.18
C LEU A 429 -8.04 -6.14 2.56
N MET A 430 -7.92 -4.86 2.94
CA MET A 430 -6.62 -4.23 3.15
C MET A 430 -5.88 -4.84 4.32
N THR A 431 -6.55 -4.98 5.47
CA THR A 431 -5.93 -5.52 6.68
C THR A 431 -5.54 -6.98 6.51
N SER A 432 -6.45 -7.80 5.97
CA SER A 432 -6.19 -9.23 5.82
C SER A 432 -5.12 -9.51 4.77
N SER A 433 -5.19 -8.85 3.60
CA SER A 433 -4.20 -9.06 2.55
C SER A 433 -2.80 -8.63 2.99
N GLN A 434 -2.64 -7.55 3.77
CA GLN A 434 -1.33 -7.12 4.28
C GLN A 434 -0.71 -8.18 5.22
N VAL A 435 -1.51 -8.76 6.12
CA VAL A 435 -1.06 -9.85 7.00
C VAL A 435 -0.69 -11.09 6.18
N LEU A 436 -1.57 -11.50 5.26
CA LEU A 436 -1.38 -12.70 4.44
C LEU A 436 -0.18 -12.56 3.50
N THR A 437 0.05 -11.39 2.91
CA THR A 437 1.22 -11.12 2.05
C THR A 437 2.53 -11.44 2.75
N MET A 438 2.63 -11.12 4.05
CA MET A 438 3.87 -11.29 4.81
C MET A 438 3.92 -12.57 5.65
N HIS A 439 2.85 -13.37 5.67
CA HIS A 439 2.74 -14.52 6.57
C HIS A 439 3.81 -15.59 6.33
N GLU A 440 3.98 -16.00 5.07
CA GLU A 440 4.95 -17.05 4.69
C GLU A 440 6.32 -16.46 4.27
N VAL A 441 6.46 -15.12 4.27
CA VAL A 441 7.70 -14.45 3.85
C VAL A 441 8.73 -14.48 4.99
N PRO A 442 9.95 -14.98 4.73
CA PRO A 442 11.00 -14.99 5.75
C PRO A 442 11.33 -13.56 6.24
N PRO A 443 11.51 -13.34 7.56
CA PRO A 443 11.78 -12.01 8.11
C PRO A 443 12.98 -11.28 7.48
N ARG A 444 13.97 -12.05 7.00
CA ARG A 444 15.16 -11.54 6.29
C ARG A 444 14.87 -10.93 4.92
N ALA A 445 13.74 -11.28 4.29
CA ALA A 445 13.32 -10.79 2.97
C ALA A 445 12.11 -9.84 3.05
N ALA A 446 11.62 -9.54 4.26
CA ALA A 446 10.38 -8.79 4.44
C ALA A 446 10.45 -7.34 3.92
N GLY A 447 11.64 -6.71 3.93
CA GLY A 447 11.84 -5.38 3.36
C GLY A 447 11.71 -5.39 1.83
N ALA A 448 12.41 -6.30 1.15
CA ALA A 448 12.32 -6.48 -0.29
C ALA A 448 10.89 -6.88 -0.71
N ALA A 449 10.27 -7.83 -0.01
CA ALA A 449 8.89 -8.26 -0.25
C ALA A 449 7.89 -7.11 -0.07
N GLY A 450 8.03 -6.32 1.00
CA GLY A 450 7.23 -5.13 1.23
C GLY A 450 7.41 -4.09 0.11
N GLY A 451 8.64 -3.88 -0.35
CA GLY A 451 8.95 -3.02 -1.49
C GLY A 451 8.26 -3.47 -2.77
N VAL A 452 8.36 -4.75 -3.13
CA VAL A 452 7.70 -5.34 -4.33
C VAL A 452 6.19 -5.19 -4.25
N SER A 453 5.59 -5.58 -3.12
CA SER A 453 4.14 -5.47 -2.92
C SER A 453 3.66 -4.03 -3.03
N GLN A 454 4.35 -3.07 -2.41
CA GLN A 454 3.99 -1.65 -2.50
C GLN A 454 4.22 -1.07 -3.90
N THR A 455 5.28 -1.48 -4.61
CA THR A 455 5.49 -1.06 -6.01
C THR A 455 4.34 -1.52 -6.89
N ALA A 456 3.93 -2.79 -6.79
CA ALA A 456 2.76 -3.30 -7.50
C ALA A 456 1.49 -2.46 -7.19
N GLN A 457 1.26 -2.15 -5.91
CA GLN A 457 0.16 -1.29 -5.47
C GLN A 457 0.20 0.10 -6.11
N ARG A 458 1.38 0.75 -6.17
CA ARG A 458 1.53 2.09 -6.76
C ARG A 458 1.30 2.10 -8.26
N VAL A 459 1.86 1.11 -8.96
CA VAL A 459 1.62 0.94 -10.39
C VAL A 459 0.13 0.78 -10.67
N LEU A 460 -0.53 -0.16 -9.99
CA LEU A 460 -1.97 -0.39 -10.19
C LEU A 460 -2.83 0.81 -9.76
N THR A 461 -2.41 1.58 -8.74
CA THR A 461 -3.10 2.82 -8.36
C THR A 461 -3.09 3.85 -9.49
N ALA A 462 -1.93 4.06 -10.13
CA ALA A 462 -1.80 5.01 -11.24
C ALA A 462 -2.53 4.53 -12.50
N THR A 463 -2.31 3.28 -12.90
CA THR A 463 -2.93 2.70 -14.10
C THR A 463 -4.43 2.52 -13.96
N GLY A 464 -4.89 2.12 -12.78
CA GLY A 464 -6.31 1.94 -12.49
C GLY A 464 -7.07 3.25 -12.49
N LEU A 465 -6.51 4.31 -11.86
CA LEU A 465 -7.10 5.65 -11.91
C LEU A 465 -7.24 6.11 -13.37
N ALA A 466 -6.16 6.00 -14.16
CA ALA A 466 -6.17 6.41 -15.57
C ALA A 466 -7.17 5.60 -16.42
N ALA A 467 -7.27 4.28 -16.19
CA ALA A 467 -8.22 3.43 -16.90
C ALA A 467 -9.67 3.79 -16.58
N VAL A 468 -9.98 4.00 -15.30
CA VAL A 468 -11.35 4.34 -14.84
C VAL A 468 -11.76 5.73 -15.31
N THR A 469 -10.90 6.76 -15.12
CA THR A 469 -11.20 8.13 -15.58
C THR A 469 -11.20 8.23 -17.11
N GLY A 470 -10.31 7.50 -17.79
CA GLY A 470 -10.29 7.41 -19.25
C GLY A 470 -11.58 6.81 -19.81
N ALA A 471 -12.08 5.73 -19.21
CA ALA A 471 -13.37 5.12 -19.60
C ALA A 471 -14.54 6.08 -19.35
N PHE A 472 -14.51 6.81 -18.22
CA PHE A 472 -15.51 7.84 -17.89
C PHE A 472 -15.58 8.93 -18.97
N TYR A 473 -14.45 9.58 -19.27
CA TYR A 473 -14.42 10.67 -20.23
C TYR A 473 -14.64 10.22 -21.67
N ALA A 474 -14.21 9.00 -22.05
CA ALA A 474 -14.51 8.42 -23.35
C ALA A 474 -16.02 8.19 -23.53
N SER A 475 -16.71 7.68 -22.52
CA SER A 475 -18.17 7.51 -22.53
C SER A 475 -18.90 8.86 -22.57
N LEU A 476 -18.45 9.82 -21.77
CA LEU A 476 -19.02 11.18 -21.74
C LEU A 476 -18.85 11.89 -23.11
N ALA A 477 -17.71 11.76 -23.75
CA ALA A 477 -17.47 12.31 -25.09
C ALA A 477 -18.35 11.67 -26.16
N ALA A 478 -18.63 10.36 -26.04
CA ALA A 478 -19.52 9.64 -26.96
C ALA A 478 -20.98 10.05 -26.84
N SER A 479 -21.44 10.53 -25.67
CA SER A 479 -22.83 11.03 -25.46
C SER A 479 -23.06 12.41 -26.06
N GLY A 480 -22.02 13.08 -26.59
CA GLY A 480 -22.15 14.42 -27.22
C GLY A 480 -22.38 15.57 -26.23
N THR A 481 -22.48 15.30 -24.93
CA THR A 481 -22.73 16.30 -23.87
C THR A 481 -21.46 16.86 -23.26
N GLY A 482 -20.34 16.80 -23.98
CA GLY A 482 -18.95 17.01 -23.54
C GLY A 482 -18.54 18.39 -23.00
N ALA A 483 -19.47 19.29 -22.73
CA ALA A 483 -19.24 20.50 -21.96
C ALA A 483 -20.45 20.74 -21.06
N ALA A 484 -20.24 20.81 -19.75
CA ALA A 484 -21.22 21.42 -18.87
C ALA A 484 -21.54 22.83 -19.44
N PRO A 485 -22.82 23.21 -19.67
CA PRO A 485 -23.13 24.54 -20.13
C PRO A 485 -22.71 25.54 -19.06
N GLY A 486 -21.57 26.20 -19.29
CA GLY A 486 -21.07 27.26 -18.41
C GLY A 486 -21.84 28.57 -18.60
N GLY A 487 -23.17 28.52 -18.56
CA GLY A 487 -24.03 29.69 -18.72
C GLY A 487 -25.13 29.72 -17.67
N ALA A 488 -25.48 30.93 -17.24
CA ALA A 488 -26.48 31.20 -16.19
C ALA A 488 -27.95 30.81 -16.53
N ASP A 489 -28.21 30.25 -17.73
CA ASP A 489 -29.55 29.91 -18.23
C ASP A 489 -29.64 28.46 -18.73
N VAL A 490 -29.25 27.50 -17.89
CA VAL A 490 -29.45 26.06 -18.21
C VAL A 490 -30.90 25.67 -17.85
N SER A 491 -31.68 25.19 -18.82
CA SER A 491 -33.03 24.71 -18.54
C SER A 491 -32.99 23.47 -17.62
N ALA A 492 -34.04 23.25 -16.82
CA ALA A 492 -34.13 22.07 -15.96
C ALA A 492 -34.07 20.75 -16.77
N ALA A 493 -34.50 20.76 -18.03
CA ALA A 493 -34.43 19.62 -18.95
C ALA A 493 -32.95 19.35 -19.37
N ASP A 494 -32.19 20.39 -19.65
CA ASP A 494 -30.76 20.26 -20.00
C ASP A 494 -29.94 19.76 -18.80
N ALA A 495 -30.23 20.27 -17.58
CA ALA A 495 -29.60 19.81 -16.36
C ALA A 495 -29.88 18.30 -16.08
N ALA A 496 -31.13 17.85 -16.33
CA ALA A 496 -31.49 16.44 -16.22
C ALA A 496 -30.78 15.58 -17.28
N ALA A 497 -30.68 16.05 -18.53
CA ALA A 497 -29.95 15.35 -19.59
C ALA A 497 -28.46 15.22 -19.26
N VAL A 498 -27.83 16.28 -18.72
CA VAL A 498 -26.43 16.24 -18.23
C VAL A 498 -26.29 15.22 -17.10
N ALA A 499 -27.17 15.22 -16.10
CA ALA A 499 -27.13 14.28 -14.99
C ALA A 499 -27.19 12.81 -15.46
N VAL A 500 -28.07 12.52 -16.43
CA VAL A 500 -28.20 11.17 -17.02
C VAL A 500 -26.92 10.77 -17.76
N SER A 501 -26.36 11.64 -18.62
CA SER A 501 -25.12 11.33 -19.36
C SER A 501 -23.92 11.11 -18.45
N TYR A 502 -23.82 11.85 -17.34
CA TYR A 502 -22.79 11.61 -16.31
C TYR A 502 -23.04 10.29 -15.56
N GLY A 503 -24.30 9.90 -15.36
CA GLY A 503 -24.68 8.59 -14.81
C GLY A 503 -24.23 7.44 -15.72
N GLU A 504 -24.50 7.50 -17.02
CA GLU A 504 -24.08 6.49 -18.01
C GLU A 504 -22.54 6.40 -18.12
N ALA A 505 -21.87 7.56 -18.10
CA ALA A 505 -20.40 7.61 -18.06
C ALA A 505 -19.84 6.99 -16.77
N ALA A 506 -20.52 7.20 -15.62
CA ALA A 506 -20.16 6.56 -14.37
C ALA A 506 -20.32 5.04 -14.45
N ASP A 507 -21.38 4.53 -15.04
CA ASP A 507 -21.59 3.09 -15.21
C ASP A 507 -20.45 2.46 -16.00
N THR A 508 -20.04 3.06 -17.12
CA THR A 508 -18.91 2.60 -17.92
C THR A 508 -17.61 2.57 -17.11
N ALA A 509 -17.33 3.61 -16.34
CA ALA A 509 -16.15 3.70 -15.49
C ALA A 509 -16.21 2.70 -14.33
N LEU A 510 -17.36 2.52 -13.70
CA LEU A 510 -17.55 1.61 -12.58
C LEU A 510 -17.48 0.13 -13.01
N LEU A 511 -17.80 -0.20 -14.27
CA LEU A 511 -17.53 -1.52 -14.84
C LEU A 511 -16.02 -1.83 -14.86
N VAL A 512 -15.15 -0.85 -15.14
CA VAL A 512 -13.70 -1.02 -15.03
C VAL A 512 -13.29 -1.28 -13.56
N VAL A 513 -13.88 -0.53 -12.62
CA VAL A 513 -13.67 -0.75 -11.17
C VAL A 513 -14.10 -2.17 -10.78
N MET A 514 -15.26 -2.63 -11.24
CA MET A 514 -15.74 -4.00 -11.00
C MET A 514 -14.79 -5.05 -11.60
N GLY A 515 -14.24 -4.81 -12.79
CA GLY A 515 -13.23 -5.68 -13.40
C GLY A 515 -11.99 -5.82 -12.50
N LEU A 516 -11.46 -4.72 -11.99
CA LEU A 516 -10.32 -4.72 -11.06
C LEU A 516 -10.65 -5.46 -9.75
N LEU A 517 -11.82 -5.22 -9.16
CA LEU A 517 -12.29 -5.90 -7.95
C LEU A 517 -12.56 -7.39 -8.19
N THR A 518 -12.96 -7.78 -9.40
CA THR A 518 -13.13 -9.19 -9.77
C THR A 518 -11.79 -9.93 -9.76
N VAL A 519 -10.70 -9.29 -10.24
CA VAL A 519 -9.34 -9.87 -10.10
C VAL A 519 -8.95 -10.00 -8.62
N THR A 520 -9.30 -9.01 -7.78
CA THR A 520 -9.12 -9.09 -6.32
C THR A 520 -9.87 -10.30 -5.73
N LEU A 521 -11.12 -10.51 -6.13
CA LEU A 521 -11.93 -11.65 -5.69
C LEU A 521 -11.32 -12.98 -6.15
N LEU A 522 -10.94 -13.09 -7.41
CA LEU A 522 -10.35 -14.32 -7.96
C LEU A 522 -9.05 -14.68 -7.22
N ALA A 523 -8.17 -13.70 -6.98
CA ALA A 523 -6.94 -13.94 -6.22
C ALA A 523 -7.25 -14.41 -4.78
N GLY A 524 -8.24 -13.78 -4.12
CA GLY A 524 -8.68 -14.18 -2.77
C GLY A 524 -9.28 -15.58 -2.72
N VAL A 525 -10.12 -15.93 -3.70
CA VAL A 525 -10.75 -17.26 -3.80
C VAL A 525 -9.69 -18.34 -4.07
N LEU A 526 -8.73 -18.08 -4.95
CA LEU A 526 -7.65 -19.02 -5.25
C LEU A 526 -6.78 -19.30 -4.01
N ASP A 527 -6.42 -18.25 -3.24
CA ASP A 527 -5.67 -18.45 -1.98
C ASP A 527 -6.52 -19.19 -0.93
N TYR A 528 -7.82 -18.86 -0.83
CA TYR A 528 -8.74 -19.55 0.07
C TYR A 528 -8.86 -21.04 -0.25
N ILE A 529 -9.11 -21.41 -1.51
CA ILE A 529 -9.24 -22.82 -1.96
C ILE A 529 -7.94 -23.57 -1.72
N ARG A 530 -6.80 -22.97 -2.03
CA ARG A 530 -5.48 -23.58 -1.79
C ARG A 530 -5.30 -23.92 -0.32
N ARG A 531 -5.57 -22.97 0.57
CA ARG A 531 -5.43 -23.15 2.02
C ARG A 531 -6.45 -24.15 2.58
N TYR A 532 -7.68 -24.12 2.06
CA TYR A 532 -8.70 -25.09 2.45
C TYR A 532 -8.27 -26.53 2.13
N ARG A 533 -7.75 -26.75 0.92
CA ARG A 533 -7.24 -28.07 0.50
C ARG A 533 -5.96 -28.48 1.24
N GLY A 534 -5.14 -27.55 1.63
CA GLY A 534 -3.91 -27.77 2.39
C GLY A 534 -4.09 -27.89 3.91
N GLY A 535 -5.30 -27.69 4.44
CA GLY A 535 -5.57 -27.70 5.88
C GLY A 535 -4.97 -26.51 6.65
N THR A 536 -4.55 -25.45 5.95
CA THR A 536 -3.82 -24.29 6.52
C THR A 536 -4.67 -23.02 6.58
N LEU A 537 -5.98 -23.15 6.84
CA LEU A 537 -6.89 -22.00 6.96
C LEU A 537 -6.60 -21.12 8.19
N ILE A 538 -6.13 -21.73 9.27
CA ILE A 538 -5.71 -21.03 10.48
C ILE A 538 -4.23 -20.72 10.31
N LEU A 539 -3.87 -19.46 10.47
CA LEU A 539 -2.48 -19.04 10.44
C LEU A 539 -1.82 -19.47 11.75
N GLU A 540 -0.92 -20.44 11.69
CA GLU A 540 -0.10 -20.82 12.83
C GLU A 540 1.00 -19.77 13.03
N ASP A 541 1.33 -19.49 14.31
CA ASP A 541 2.31 -18.46 14.71
C ASP A 541 3.77 -18.91 14.48
#